data_0166311a7c373cbc22b58b15117edc66
#
_entry.id   0166311a7c373cbc22b58b15117edc66
#
_cell.length_a   1.000
_cell.length_b   1.000
_cell.length_c   1.000
_cell.angle_alpha   90.00
_cell.angle_beta   90.00
_cell.angle_gamma   90.00
#
_symmetry.space_group_name_H-M   'P 1'
#
loop_
_entity.id
_entity.type
_entity.pdbx_description
1 polymer ?
#
loop_
_entity_poly.entity_id
_entity_poly.type
_entity_poly.pdbx_seq_one_letter_code
_entity_poly.pdbx_strand_id
1 'polypeptide(L)'
;MKDVVLFTGAGQIGMAIARRLGYGKKIIVGSRRLDNAKNIANIMLEAGFDVEAVSVDISSRESIKNFISEGQKYGEIAYLINSAGVSPSQAPIETILKVDLYGTAVLLEEVGKVIKKGGVGVTISSQSGHRMPQLGNIIDEQLATTPTEELLSLEVLQPANIKDTLHAYQLAKRCNEKRVMYEAVRWGERDARINSISPGIIVTPLAIDEFNGPRGDFYKNMFAKCPAGRLGTADEVANVAELLMSDKGAFITGSDFLIDGGATASYYYGPLKP
;
A
#
# COMPACT_ATOMS: atom_id res chain seq x y z
N MET A 1 -15.61 6.56 22.81
CA MET A 1 -15.17 5.50 21.85
C MET A 1 -13.72 5.76 21.50
N LYS A 2 -12.94 4.71 21.22
CA LYS A 2 -11.54 4.86 20.82
C LYS A 2 -11.45 5.24 19.34
N ASP A 3 -10.38 5.90 18.94
CA ASP A 3 -10.00 5.97 17.53
C ASP A 3 -9.59 4.58 17.04
N VAL A 4 -10.03 4.22 15.83
CA VAL A 4 -9.74 2.92 15.23
C VAL A 4 -8.73 3.07 14.10
N VAL A 5 -7.76 2.18 14.11
CA VAL A 5 -6.77 1.99 13.03
C VAL A 5 -7.17 0.75 12.23
N LEU A 6 -7.55 0.92 10.98
CA LEU A 6 -7.66 -0.18 10.03
C LEU A 6 -6.28 -0.45 9.42
N PHE A 7 -5.79 -1.67 9.62
CA PHE A 7 -4.50 -2.12 9.10
C PHE A 7 -4.71 -3.36 8.23
N THR A 8 -4.51 -3.25 6.91
CA THR A 8 -4.60 -4.35 5.96
C THR A 8 -3.23 -4.81 5.49
N GLY A 9 -3.10 -6.12 5.23
CA GLY A 9 -1.84 -6.73 4.85
C GLY A 9 -0.93 -6.96 6.04
N ALA A 10 -1.12 -8.06 6.75
CA ALA A 10 -0.38 -8.44 7.96
C ALA A 10 1.11 -8.73 7.69
N GLY A 11 1.87 -7.71 7.31
CA GLY A 11 3.29 -7.74 7.00
C GLY A 11 4.11 -6.78 7.87
N GLN A 12 5.45 -6.88 7.74
CA GLN A 12 6.40 -6.13 8.56
C GLN A 12 6.28 -4.61 8.42
N ILE A 13 6.07 -4.10 7.19
CA ILE A 13 5.93 -2.67 6.93
C ILE A 13 4.70 -2.12 7.64
N GLY A 14 3.53 -2.75 7.43
CA GLY A 14 2.29 -2.31 8.08
C GLY A 14 2.36 -2.42 9.60
N MET A 15 2.99 -3.46 10.14
CA MET A 15 3.20 -3.61 11.57
C MET A 15 4.10 -2.51 12.15
N ALA A 16 5.19 -2.17 11.48
CA ALA A 16 6.09 -1.08 11.91
C ALA A 16 5.35 0.27 11.95
N ILE A 17 4.50 0.55 10.96
CA ILE A 17 3.65 1.75 10.92
C ILE A 17 2.63 1.71 12.06
N ALA A 18 1.90 0.59 12.22
CA ALA A 18 0.87 0.45 13.24
C ALA A 18 1.41 0.58 14.66
N ARG A 19 2.64 0.12 14.93
CA ARG A 19 3.30 0.29 16.23
C ARG A 19 3.62 1.74 16.56
N ARG A 20 3.94 2.58 15.58
CA ARG A 20 4.21 4.02 15.81
C ARG A 20 2.95 4.82 16.07
N LEU A 21 1.85 4.48 15.44
CA LEU A 21 0.63 5.29 15.40
C LEU A 21 -0.51 4.73 16.25
N GLY A 22 -0.46 3.45 16.60
CA GLY A 22 -1.58 2.71 17.17
C GLY A 22 -1.68 2.75 18.70
N TYR A 23 -0.70 3.30 19.42
CA TYR A 23 -0.76 3.36 20.88
C TYR A 23 -1.97 4.17 21.36
N GLY A 24 -2.71 3.62 22.32
CA GLY A 24 -3.94 4.23 22.83
C GLY A 24 -5.17 4.12 21.94
N LYS A 25 -5.05 3.48 20.77
CA LYS A 25 -6.12 3.26 19.78
C LYS A 25 -6.52 1.78 19.72
N LYS A 26 -7.66 1.48 19.11
CA LYS A 26 -8.01 0.12 18.72
C LYS A 26 -7.48 -0.18 17.33
N ILE A 27 -6.69 -1.23 17.17
CA ILE A 27 -6.15 -1.66 15.88
C ILE A 27 -6.92 -2.87 15.40
N ILE A 28 -7.41 -2.83 14.17
CA ILE A 28 -8.02 -3.97 13.48
C ILE A 28 -7.06 -4.40 12.38
N VAL A 29 -6.38 -5.52 12.57
CA VAL A 29 -5.46 -6.07 11.58
C VAL A 29 -6.17 -7.08 10.70
N GLY A 30 -6.14 -6.84 9.39
CA GLY A 30 -6.79 -7.64 8.37
C GLY A 30 -5.82 -8.36 7.44
N SER A 31 -6.09 -9.63 7.18
CA SER A 31 -5.40 -10.44 6.17
C SER A 31 -6.34 -11.49 5.60
N ARG A 32 -6.11 -11.89 4.33
CA ARG A 32 -6.88 -12.96 3.70
C ARG A 32 -6.80 -14.27 4.50
N ARG A 33 -5.63 -14.62 5.00
CA ARG A 33 -5.44 -15.73 5.93
C ARG A 33 -5.50 -15.17 7.36
N LEU A 34 -6.54 -15.56 8.09
CA LEU A 34 -6.76 -15.11 9.46
C LEU A 34 -5.56 -15.38 10.37
N ASP A 35 -4.87 -16.50 10.17
CA ASP A 35 -3.69 -16.85 10.97
C ASP A 35 -2.55 -15.85 10.81
N ASN A 36 -2.37 -15.27 9.62
CA ASN A 36 -1.38 -14.20 9.44
C ASN A 36 -1.77 -12.94 10.25
N ALA A 37 -3.06 -12.58 10.25
CA ALA A 37 -3.55 -11.46 11.06
C ALA A 37 -3.39 -11.76 12.57
N LYS A 38 -3.71 -12.98 13.02
CA LYS A 38 -3.53 -13.39 14.41
C LYS A 38 -2.08 -13.36 14.85
N ASN A 39 -1.14 -13.81 14.00
CA ASN A 39 0.29 -13.77 14.33
C ASN A 39 0.76 -12.32 14.58
N ILE A 40 0.38 -11.38 13.72
CA ILE A 40 0.72 -9.97 13.93
C ILE A 40 0.00 -9.40 15.16
N ALA A 41 -1.28 -9.73 15.35
CA ALA A 41 -2.04 -9.28 16.50
C ALA A 41 -1.40 -9.75 17.81
N ASN A 42 -0.96 -11.01 17.91
CA ASN A 42 -0.31 -11.53 19.10
C ASN A 42 1.00 -10.79 19.43
N ILE A 43 1.87 -10.57 18.42
CA ILE A 43 3.11 -9.80 18.60
C ILE A 43 2.81 -8.40 19.13
N MET A 44 1.75 -7.76 18.63
CA MET A 44 1.38 -6.40 19.05
C MET A 44 0.68 -6.39 20.42
N LEU A 45 -0.15 -7.39 20.74
CA LEU A 45 -0.77 -7.57 22.06
C LEU A 45 0.29 -7.75 23.15
N GLU A 46 1.31 -8.59 22.92
CA GLU A 46 2.45 -8.78 23.83
C GLU A 46 3.25 -7.49 24.02
N ALA A 47 3.24 -6.58 23.03
CA ALA A 47 3.85 -5.26 23.13
C ALA A 47 2.90 -4.18 23.73
N GLY A 48 1.73 -4.56 24.24
CA GLY A 48 0.80 -3.66 24.95
C GLY A 48 -0.19 -2.89 24.08
N PHE A 49 -0.34 -3.26 22.80
CA PHE A 49 -1.33 -2.65 21.92
C PHE A 49 -2.71 -3.33 22.06
N ASP A 50 -3.79 -2.59 21.80
CA ASP A 50 -5.14 -3.11 21.74
C ASP A 50 -5.47 -3.52 20.29
N VAL A 51 -5.33 -4.80 19.98
CA VAL A 51 -5.40 -5.31 18.60
C VAL A 51 -6.44 -6.42 18.46
N GLU A 52 -7.13 -6.43 17.33
CA GLU A 52 -8.04 -7.49 16.90
C GLU A 52 -7.65 -8.00 15.52
N ALA A 53 -7.70 -9.31 15.30
CA ALA A 53 -7.41 -9.94 14.02
C ALA A 53 -8.70 -10.30 13.28
N VAL A 54 -8.81 -9.89 12.02
CA VAL A 54 -9.98 -10.12 11.16
C VAL A 54 -9.55 -10.68 9.81
N SER A 55 -10.36 -11.58 9.24
CA SER A 55 -10.14 -12.01 7.86
C SER A 55 -10.67 -10.94 6.90
N VAL A 56 -9.86 -10.56 5.90
CA VAL A 56 -10.28 -9.68 4.81
C VAL A 56 -9.64 -10.10 3.49
N ASP A 57 -10.48 -10.30 2.48
CA ASP A 57 -10.04 -10.44 1.10
C ASP A 57 -10.14 -9.07 0.42
N ILE A 58 -8.99 -8.48 0.17
CA ILE A 58 -8.88 -7.16 -0.47
C ILE A 58 -9.44 -7.16 -1.91
N SER A 59 -9.50 -8.30 -2.57
CA SER A 59 -10.09 -8.40 -3.92
C SER A 59 -11.62 -8.39 -3.93
N SER A 60 -12.27 -8.34 -2.76
CA SER A 60 -13.72 -8.37 -2.58
C SER A 60 -14.23 -7.11 -1.86
N ARG A 61 -15.06 -6.31 -2.55
CA ARG A 61 -15.71 -5.12 -1.96
C ARG A 61 -16.54 -5.48 -0.73
N GLU A 62 -17.28 -6.59 -0.77
CA GLU A 62 -18.08 -7.04 0.36
C GLU A 62 -17.19 -7.36 1.56
N SER A 63 -16.08 -8.07 1.35
CA SER A 63 -15.13 -8.39 2.42
C SER A 63 -14.50 -7.13 3.02
N ILE A 64 -14.18 -6.13 2.19
CA ILE A 64 -13.67 -4.83 2.65
C ILE A 64 -14.72 -4.10 3.49
N LYS A 65 -15.98 -4.06 3.07
CA LYS A 65 -17.09 -3.46 3.85
C LYS A 65 -17.28 -4.15 5.19
N ASN A 66 -17.22 -5.48 5.22
CA ASN A 66 -17.31 -6.25 6.45
C ASN A 66 -16.14 -5.93 7.38
N PHE A 67 -14.92 -5.83 6.86
CA PHE A 67 -13.73 -5.44 7.64
C PHE A 67 -13.86 -4.03 8.24
N ILE A 68 -14.37 -3.06 7.47
CA ILE A 68 -14.65 -1.71 7.97
C ILE A 68 -15.70 -1.76 9.08
N SER A 69 -16.79 -2.53 8.89
CA SER A 69 -17.85 -2.70 9.88
C SER A 69 -17.35 -3.33 11.18
N GLU A 70 -16.42 -4.28 11.11
CA GLU A 70 -15.75 -4.83 12.30
C GLU A 70 -15.02 -3.72 13.08
N GLY A 71 -14.28 -2.86 12.38
CA GLY A 71 -13.62 -1.72 13.01
C GLY A 71 -14.60 -0.75 13.69
N GLN A 72 -15.70 -0.44 13.02
CA GLN A 72 -16.73 0.49 13.53
C GLN A 72 -17.42 0.03 14.83
N LYS A 73 -17.36 -1.26 15.17
CA LYS A 73 -17.86 -1.76 16.46
C LYS A 73 -17.10 -1.18 17.67
N TYR A 74 -15.85 -0.74 17.46
CA TYR A 74 -14.98 -0.25 18.53
C TYR A 74 -14.89 1.28 18.58
N GLY A 75 -15.20 1.96 17.49
CA GLY A 75 -15.15 3.41 17.42
C GLY A 75 -15.15 3.98 16.01
N GLU A 76 -14.72 5.23 15.87
CA GLU A 76 -14.63 5.87 14.55
C GLU A 76 -13.33 5.46 13.85
N ILE A 77 -13.41 5.17 12.56
CA ILE A 77 -12.23 4.88 11.73
C ILE A 77 -11.44 6.17 11.55
N ALA A 78 -10.35 6.31 12.30
CA ALA A 78 -9.49 7.50 12.26
C ALA A 78 -8.24 7.31 11.42
N TYR A 79 -7.78 6.07 11.24
CA TYR A 79 -6.54 5.76 10.53
C TYR A 79 -6.73 4.58 9.58
N LEU A 80 -6.15 4.71 8.37
CA LEU A 80 -5.99 3.61 7.44
C LEU A 80 -4.50 3.34 7.19
N ILE A 81 -4.06 2.08 7.38
CA ILE A 81 -2.75 1.59 6.96
C ILE A 81 -3.01 0.46 5.95
N ASN A 82 -2.88 0.76 4.67
CA ASN A 82 -3.00 -0.25 3.62
C ASN A 82 -1.61 -0.72 3.18
N SER A 83 -1.20 -1.89 3.64
CA SER A 83 0.01 -2.57 3.20
C SER A 83 -0.29 -3.95 2.56
N ALA A 84 -1.55 -4.19 2.21
CA ALA A 84 -1.93 -5.40 1.49
C ALA A 84 -1.41 -5.37 0.06
N GLY A 85 -0.96 -6.51 -0.41
CA GLY A 85 -0.47 -6.69 -1.77
C GLY A 85 0.15 -8.05 -1.99
N VAL A 86 0.42 -8.37 -3.26
CA VAL A 86 1.13 -9.57 -3.69
C VAL A 86 2.31 -9.19 -4.58
N SER A 87 3.37 -10.02 -4.59
CA SER A 87 4.53 -9.73 -5.43
C SER A 87 4.40 -10.36 -6.82
N PRO A 88 5.16 -9.84 -7.81
CA PRO A 88 5.20 -10.41 -9.15
C PRO A 88 5.66 -11.87 -9.22
N SER A 89 6.40 -12.34 -8.21
CA SER A 89 6.90 -13.72 -8.12
C SER A 89 5.90 -14.66 -7.45
N GLN A 90 4.90 -14.11 -6.73
CA GLN A 90 3.97 -14.90 -5.91
C GLN A 90 2.59 -15.07 -6.54
N ALA A 91 2.23 -14.26 -7.53
CA ALA A 91 0.88 -14.23 -8.04
C ALA A 91 0.82 -14.06 -9.56
N PRO A 92 -0.19 -14.65 -10.24
CA PRO A 92 -0.47 -14.40 -11.64
C PRO A 92 -1.03 -12.98 -11.86
N ILE A 93 -0.96 -12.52 -13.11
CA ILE A 93 -1.41 -11.17 -13.54
C ILE A 93 -2.79 -10.83 -13.00
N GLU A 94 -3.76 -11.71 -13.16
CA GLU A 94 -5.14 -11.47 -12.71
C GLU A 94 -5.22 -11.20 -11.20
N THR A 95 -4.48 -11.96 -10.39
CA THR A 95 -4.46 -11.78 -8.93
C THR A 95 -3.80 -10.46 -8.56
N ILE A 96 -2.70 -10.07 -9.23
CA ILE A 96 -2.03 -8.79 -9.02
C ILE A 96 -3.00 -7.64 -9.29
N LEU A 97 -3.69 -7.67 -10.44
CA LEU A 97 -4.65 -6.63 -10.80
C LEU A 97 -5.85 -6.58 -9.83
N LYS A 98 -6.37 -7.73 -9.41
CA LYS A 98 -7.50 -7.78 -8.46
C LYS A 98 -7.13 -7.33 -7.06
N VAL A 99 -5.96 -7.72 -6.56
CA VAL A 99 -5.52 -7.43 -5.19
C VAL A 99 -4.88 -6.05 -5.12
N ASP A 100 -3.82 -5.81 -5.90
CA ASP A 100 -2.97 -4.63 -5.74
C ASP A 100 -3.58 -3.38 -6.39
N LEU A 101 -4.37 -3.54 -7.47
CA LEU A 101 -4.97 -2.42 -8.18
C LEU A 101 -6.43 -2.20 -7.75
N TYR A 102 -7.33 -3.12 -8.11
CA TYR A 102 -8.75 -2.99 -7.81
C TYR A 102 -9.02 -2.95 -6.30
N GLY A 103 -8.45 -3.90 -5.54
CA GLY A 103 -8.65 -3.97 -4.11
C GLY A 103 -8.19 -2.72 -3.36
N THR A 104 -7.05 -2.14 -3.76
CA THR A 104 -6.60 -0.86 -3.21
C THR A 104 -7.59 0.26 -3.55
N ALA A 105 -8.07 0.36 -4.78
CA ALA A 105 -9.05 1.37 -5.18
C ALA A 105 -10.36 1.25 -4.38
N VAL A 106 -10.89 0.03 -4.22
CA VAL A 106 -12.08 -0.23 -3.38
C VAL A 106 -11.84 0.19 -1.94
N LEU A 107 -10.69 -0.19 -1.36
CA LEU A 107 -10.40 0.12 0.03
C LEU A 107 -10.35 1.63 0.29
N LEU A 108 -9.67 2.38 -0.58
CA LEU A 108 -9.58 3.84 -0.48
C LEU A 108 -10.97 4.49 -0.61
N GLU A 109 -11.79 4.03 -1.55
CA GLU A 109 -13.17 4.51 -1.76
C GLU A 109 -14.07 4.21 -0.54
N GLU A 110 -14.10 2.96 -0.05
CA GLU A 110 -15.01 2.55 1.03
C GLU A 110 -14.58 3.17 2.38
N VAL A 111 -13.28 3.24 2.67
CA VAL A 111 -12.80 3.91 3.89
C VAL A 111 -13.04 5.41 3.80
N GLY A 112 -12.84 6.05 2.64
CA GLY A 112 -13.12 7.47 2.44
C GLY A 112 -14.54 7.88 2.75
N LYS A 113 -15.53 6.98 2.56
CA LYS A 113 -16.94 7.23 2.91
C LYS A 113 -17.21 7.33 4.41
N VAL A 114 -16.38 6.68 5.24
CA VAL A 114 -16.59 6.51 6.68
C VAL A 114 -15.47 7.04 7.56
N ILE A 115 -14.37 7.46 6.96
CA ILE A 115 -13.23 8.00 7.71
C ILE A 115 -13.68 9.14 8.62
N LYS A 116 -13.20 9.15 9.86
CA LYS A 116 -13.45 10.20 10.82
C LYS A 116 -13.04 11.56 10.26
N LYS A 117 -13.77 12.63 10.62
CA LYS A 117 -13.33 14.00 10.32
C LYS A 117 -11.91 14.23 10.84
N GLY A 118 -11.03 14.72 9.99
CA GLY A 118 -9.61 14.87 10.30
C GLY A 118 -8.80 13.58 10.34
N GLY A 119 -9.40 12.46 9.94
CA GLY A 119 -8.71 11.18 9.86
C GLY A 119 -7.64 11.13 8.76
N VAL A 120 -6.78 10.12 8.81
CA VAL A 120 -5.65 10.04 7.88
C VAL A 120 -5.35 8.61 7.45
N GLY A 121 -4.95 8.44 6.19
CA GLY A 121 -4.56 7.16 5.64
C GLY A 121 -3.22 7.18 4.93
N VAL A 122 -2.62 6.00 4.83
CA VAL A 122 -1.48 5.73 3.98
C VAL A 122 -1.66 4.40 3.26
N THR A 123 -1.31 4.35 1.98
CA THR A 123 -1.23 3.10 1.21
C THR A 123 0.20 2.85 0.73
N ILE A 124 0.63 1.59 0.81
CA ILE A 124 1.96 1.21 0.36
C ILE A 124 1.91 0.84 -1.13
N SER A 125 2.48 1.74 -1.94
CA SER A 125 2.72 1.50 -3.35
C SER A 125 4.08 0.82 -3.57
N SER A 126 4.88 1.26 -4.54
CA SER A 126 6.21 0.71 -4.81
C SER A 126 7.01 1.61 -5.75
N GLN A 127 8.33 1.63 -5.60
CA GLN A 127 9.25 2.16 -6.61
C GLN A 127 8.97 1.62 -8.03
N SER A 128 8.32 0.45 -8.14
CA SER A 128 7.99 -0.17 -9.42
C SER A 128 7.00 0.66 -10.24
N GLY A 129 6.09 1.39 -9.61
CA GLY A 129 5.19 2.34 -10.28
C GLY A 129 5.93 3.50 -10.93
N HIS A 130 7.05 3.91 -10.34
CA HIS A 130 7.91 4.98 -10.87
C HIS A 130 8.86 4.51 -11.99
N ARG A 131 9.24 3.22 -12.01
CA ARG A 131 10.23 2.67 -12.95
C ARG A 131 9.58 1.93 -14.12
N MET A 132 8.59 2.54 -14.73
CA MET A 132 7.96 2.08 -15.95
C MET A 132 7.91 3.22 -16.98
N PRO A 133 7.77 2.94 -18.27
CA PRO A 133 7.54 3.98 -19.26
C PRO A 133 6.36 4.86 -18.89
N GLN A 134 6.44 6.15 -19.23
CA GLN A 134 5.31 7.05 -18.99
C GLN A 134 4.11 6.60 -19.83
N LEU A 135 2.95 6.49 -19.21
CA LEU A 135 1.71 6.07 -19.86
C LEU A 135 1.02 7.24 -20.58
N GLY A 136 1.38 8.48 -20.22
CA GLY A 136 0.74 9.71 -20.69
C GLY A 136 -0.45 10.12 -19.83
N ASN A 137 -0.81 11.40 -19.94
CA ASN A 137 -1.82 12.02 -19.07
C ASN A 137 -3.20 11.36 -19.18
N ILE A 138 -3.60 10.92 -20.38
CA ILE A 138 -4.91 10.30 -20.61
C ILE A 138 -5.04 8.99 -19.84
N ILE A 139 -4.03 8.12 -19.91
CA ILE A 139 -4.07 6.83 -19.20
C ILE A 139 -3.96 7.05 -17.68
N ASP A 140 -3.10 7.96 -17.24
CA ASP A 140 -3.00 8.32 -15.82
C ASP A 140 -4.33 8.85 -15.26
N GLU A 141 -5.04 9.68 -16.02
CA GLU A 141 -6.38 10.17 -15.68
C GLU A 141 -7.40 9.02 -15.61
N GLN A 142 -7.41 8.13 -16.60
CA GLN A 142 -8.26 6.95 -16.57
C GLN A 142 -8.00 6.07 -15.36
N LEU A 143 -6.75 5.79 -15.04
CA LEU A 143 -6.37 5.02 -13.85
C LEU A 143 -6.83 5.71 -12.55
N ALA A 144 -6.79 7.04 -12.50
CA ALA A 144 -7.23 7.83 -11.34
C ALA A 144 -8.75 7.85 -11.18
N THR A 145 -9.51 8.09 -12.26
CA THR A 145 -10.89 8.55 -12.18
C THR A 145 -11.94 7.55 -12.62
N THR A 146 -11.58 6.52 -13.40
CA THR A 146 -12.55 5.49 -13.82
C THR A 146 -13.26 4.89 -12.61
N PRO A 147 -14.60 4.75 -12.63
CA PRO A 147 -15.34 4.11 -11.55
C PRO A 147 -14.71 2.77 -11.15
N THR A 148 -14.62 2.50 -9.85
CA THR A 148 -13.84 1.37 -9.35
C THR A 148 -14.28 0.03 -9.95
N GLU A 149 -15.59 -0.17 -10.17
CA GLU A 149 -16.10 -1.42 -10.76
C GLU A 149 -15.77 -1.57 -12.26
N GLU A 150 -15.48 -0.48 -12.94
CA GLU A 150 -15.08 -0.46 -14.35
C GLU A 150 -13.57 -0.46 -14.54
N LEU A 151 -12.81 -0.27 -13.47
CA LEU A 151 -11.37 -0.03 -13.53
C LEU A 151 -10.60 -1.14 -14.25
N LEU A 152 -10.94 -2.41 -13.99
CA LEU A 152 -10.31 -3.54 -14.65
C LEU A 152 -10.71 -3.72 -16.11
N SER A 153 -11.71 -2.98 -16.61
CA SER A 153 -12.10 -3.00 -18.03
C SER A 153 -11.25 -2.07 -18.90
N LEU A 154 -10.41 -1.22 -18.31
CA LEU A 154 -9.53 -0.33 -19.06
C LEU A 154 -8.63 -1.10 -20.02
N GLU A 155 -8.47 -0.58 -21.24
CA GLU A 155 -7.69 -1.23 -22.30
C GLU A 155 -6.24 -1.54 -21.85
N VAL A 156 -5.60 -0.61 -21.16
CA VAL A 156 -4.22 -0.77 -20.65
C VAL A 156 -4.07 -1.94 -19.67
N LEU A 157 -5.17 -2.37 -19.03
CA LEU A 157 -5.21 -3.47 -18.06
C LEU A 157 -5.67 -4.80 -18.67
N GLN A 158 -5.95 -4.83 -19.98
CA GLN A 158 -6.35 -6.09 -20.65
C GLN A 158 -5.14 -7.02 -20.82
N PRO A 159 -5.34 -8.35 -20.72
CA PRO A 159 -4.25 -9.33 -20.82
C PRO A 159 -3.37 -9.16 -22.06
N ALA A 160 -3.93 -8.76 -23.20
CA ALA A 160 -3.21 -8.53 -24.45
C ALA A 160 -2.18 -7.38 -24.35
N ASN A 161 -2.37 -6.44 -23.41
CA ASN A 161 -1.52 -5.26 -23.22
C ASN A 161 -0.54 -5.41 -22.05
N ILE A 162 -0.60 -6.52 -21.31
CA ILE A 162 0.24 -6.79 -20.15
C ILE A 162 1.30 -7.84 -20.52
N LYS A 163 2.57 -7.44 -20.47
CA LYS A 163 3.70 -8.26 -20.91
C LYS A 163 3.98 -9.48 -19.99
N ASP A 164 3.94 -9.21 -18.68
CA ASP A 164 4.27 -10.19 -17.63
C ASP A 164 3.75 -9.73 -16.26
N THR A 165 4.01 -10.53 -15.23
CA THR A 165 3.61 -10.21 -13.86
C THR A 165 4.27 -8.95 -13.29
N LEU A 166 5.50 -8.62 -13.72
CA LEU A 166 6.16 -7.38 -13.31
C LEU A 166 5.46 -6.17 -13.92
N HIS A 167 5.10 -6.22 -15.19
CA HIS A 167 4.36 -5.14 -15.85
C HIS A 167 2.98 -4.94 -15.21
N ALA A 168 2.25 -6.03 -14.89
CA ALA A 168 0.98 -5.93 -14.14
C ALA A 168 1.18 -5.25 -12.78
N TYR A 169 2.23 -5.59 -12.06
CA TYR A 169 2.57 -5.00 -10.78
C TYR A 169 2.94 -3.51 -10.89
N GLN A 170 3.73 -3.14 -11.91
CA GLN A 170 4.06 -1.73 -12.19
C GLN A 170 2.80 -0.90 -12.46
N LEU A 171 1.89 -1.41 -13.31
CA LEU A 171 0.59 -0.77 -13.58
C LEU A 171 -0.25 -0.63 -12.32
N ALA A 172 -0.33 -1.69 -11.50
CA ALA A 172 -1.08 -1.65 -10.25
C ALA A 172 -0.51 -0.58 -9.28
N LYS A 173 0.80 -0.53 -9.11
CA LYS A 173 1.44 0.44 -8.20
C LYS A 173 1.33 1.87 -8.72
N ARG A 174 1.47 2.10 -10.03
CA ARG A 174 1.18 3.41 -10.62
C ARG A 174 -0.28 3.82 -10.46
N CYS A 175 -1.22 2.90 -10.64
CA CYS A 175 -2.64 3.16 -10.40
C CYS A 175 -2.88 3.59 -8.95
N ASN A 176 -2.23 2.95 -7.97
CA ASN A 176 -2.37 3.30 -6.56
C ASN A 176 -1.98 4.76 -6.28
N GLU A 177 -0.87 5.23 -6.86
CA GLU A 177 -0.45 6.63 -6.77
C GLU A 177 -1.52 7.58 -7.34
N LYS A 178 -2.09 7.25 -8.51
CA LYS A 178 -3.11 8.05 -9.16
C LYS A 178 -4.44 8.03 -8.40
N ARG A 179 -4.84 6.87 -7.90
CA ARG A 179 -6.04 6.73 -7.04
C ARG A 179 -5.90 7.54 -5.75
N VAL A 180 -4.73 7.55 -5.12
CA VAL A 180 -4.48 8.37 -3.94
C VAL A 180 -4.67 9.85 -4.24
N MET A 181 -4.18 10.36 -5.39
CA MET A 181 -4.41 11.75 -5.79
C MET A 181 -5.90 12.05 -5.95
N TYR A 182 -6.65 11.18 -6.62
CA TYR A 182 -8.09 11.35 -6.83
C TYR A 182 -8.88 11.25 -5.53
N GLU A 183 -8.62 10.23 -4.72
CA GLU A 183 -9.31 10.03 -3.44
C GLU A 183 -8.96 11.09 -2.40
N ALA A 184 -7.79 11.72 -2.47
CA ALA A 184 -7.43 12.83 -1.57
C ALA A 184 -8.40 14.01 -1.66
N VAL A 185 -8.95 14.28 -2.86
CA VAL A 185 -9.98 15.31 -3.06
C VAL A 185 -11.26 14.92 -2.31
N ARG A 186 -11.69 13.66 -2.44
CA ARG A 186 -12.91 13.14 -1.80
C ARG A 186 -12.76 13.00 -0.27
N TRP A 187 -11.58 12.55 0.19
CA TRP A 187 -11.25 12.50 1.62
C TRP A 187 -11.24 13.90 2.22
N GLY A 188 -10.78 14.90 1.45
CA GLY A 188 -10.78 16.32 1.83
C GLY A 188 -12.16 16.87 2.17
N GLU A 189 -13.26 16.35 1.58
CA GLU A 189 -14.63 16.72 1.95
C GLU A 189 -14.97 16.39 3.42
N ARG A 190 -14.18 15.51 4.05
CA ARG A 190 -14.26 15.14 5.47
C ARG A 190 -13.10 15.73 6.30
N ASP A 191 -12.38 16.69 5.76
CA ASP A 191 -11.13 17.22 6.34
C ASP A 191 -10.08 16.10 6.58
N ALA A 192 -10.20 14.97 5.91
CA ALA A 192 -9.31 13.82 6.03
C ALA A 192 -8.22 13.83 4.94
N ARG A 193 -7.11 13.12 5.18
CA ARG A 193 -5.96 13.06 4.28
C ARG A 193 -5.59 11.64 3.92
N ILE A 194 -5.15 11.43 2.68
CA ILE A 194 -4.63 10.14 2.21
C ILE A 194 -3.38 10.38 1.37
N ASN A 195 -2.33 9.59 1.61
CA ASN A 195 -1.10 9.63 0.85
C ASN A 195 -0.63 8.20 0.50
N SER A 196 0.31 8.08 -0.42
CA SER A 196 1.02 6.84 -0.67
C SER A 196 2.49 6.95 -0.31
N ILE A 197 3.08 5.79 -0.03
CA ILE A 197 4.51 5.62 0.11
C ILE A 197 4.92 4.57 -0.91
N SER A 198 5.96 4.86 -1.68
CA SER A 198 6.53 3.98 -2.69
C SER A 198 7.92 3.49 -2.24
N PRO A 199 7.99 2.39 -1.46
CA PRO A 199 9.25 1.86 -1.01
C PRO A 199 10.05 1.21 -2.13
N GLY A 200 11.37 1.22 -1.97
CA GLY A 200 12.29 0.35 -2.67
C GLY A 200 12.26 -1.08 -2.11
N ILE A 201 13.40 -1.75 -2.15
CA ILE A 201 13.53 -3.09 -1.59
C ILE A 201 13.72 -2.95 -0.08
N ILE A 202 12.75 -3.44 0.68
CA ILE A 202 12.74 -3.40 2.15
C ILE A 202 12.99 -4.80 2.70
N VAL A 203 13.88 -4.91 3.70
CA VAL A 203 14.16 -6.17 4.39
C VAL A 203 12.89 -6.69 5.07
N THR A 204 12.32 -7.72 4.49
CA THR A 204 11.11 -8.41 4.96
C THR A 204 11.22 -9.89 4.60
N PRO A 205 10.44 -10.79 5.20
CA PRO A 205 10.39 -12.19 4.76
C PRO A 205 10.12 -12.32 3.26
N LEU A 206 9.24 -11.48 2.70
CA LEU A 206 8.96 -11.43 1.27
C LEU A 206 10.22 -11.10 0.46
N ALA A 207 11.02 -10.11 0.87
CA ALA A 207 12.24 -9.74 0.17
C ALA A 207 13.28 -10.89 0.22
N ILE A 208 13.38 -11.60 1.34
CA ILE A 208 14.25 -12.76 1.50
C ILE A 208 13.84 -13.87 0.51
N ASP A 209 12.56 -14.14 0.37
CA ASP A 209 12.04 -15.11 -0.61
C ASP A 209 12.36 -14.67 -2.04
N GLU A 210 12.19 -13.39 -2.37
CA GLU A 210 12.53 -12.82 -3.68
C GLU A 210 14.03 -12.92 -3.99
N PHE A 211 14.92 -12.70 -3.00
CA PHE A 211 16.37 -12.86 -3.17
C PHE A 211 16.81 -14.29 -3.42
N ASN A 212 16.06 -15.26 -2.92
CA ASN A 212 16.32 -16.69 -3.12
C ASN A 212 15.54 -17.25 -4.32
N GLY A 213 14.68 -16.45 -4.93
CA GLY A 213 13.86 -16.81 -6.07
C GLY A 213 14.52 -16.54 -7.44
N PRO A 214 13.80 -16.79 -8.53
CA PRO A 214 14.30 -16.63 -9.90
C PRO A 214 14.79 -15.22 -10.26
N ARG A 215 14.37 -14.20 -9.52
CA ARG A 215 14.76 -12.80 -9.70
C ARG A 215 15.82 -12.32 -8.70
N GLY A 216 16.43 -13.23 -7.93
CA GLY A 216 17.35 -12.90 -6.85
C GLY A 216 18.53 -12.04 -7.31
N ASP A 217 19.16 -12.39 -8.42
CA ASP A 217 20.31 -11.64 -8.94
C ASP A 217 19.91 -10.26 -9.47
N PHE A 218 18.71 -10.11 -10.02
CA PHE A 218 18.18 -8.80 -10.40
C PHE A 218 18.03 -7.89 -9.17
N TYR A 219 17.49 -8.38 -8.07
CA TYR A 219 17.35 -7.61 -6.84
C TYR A 219 18.71 -7.28 -6.19
N LYS A 220 19.63 -8.25 -6.16
CA LYS A 220 21.01 -8.02 -5.66
C LYS A 220 21.74 -6.94 -6.46
N ASN A 221 21.62 -6.99 -7.79
CA ASN A 221 22.20 -5.96 -8.66
C ASN A 221 21.55 -4.59 -8.42
N MET A 222 20.23 -4.56 -8.19
CA MET A 222 19.51 -3.32 -7.95
C MET A 222 20.01 -2.59 -6.70
N PHE A 223 20.11 -3.28 -5.55
CA PHE A 223 20.56 -2.60 -4.34
C PHE A 223 22.06 -2.28 -4.38
N ALA A 224 22.88 -3.11 -5.01
CA ALA A 224 24.30 -2.85 -5.16
C ALA A 224 24.59 -1.59 -6.01
N LYS A 225 23.67 -1.25 -6.91
CA LYS A 225 23.80 -0.09 -7.81
C LYS A 225 22.90 1.09 -7.42
N CYS A 226 22.15 1.01 -6.34
CA CYS A 226 21.42 2.17 -5.82
C CYS A 226 22.35 3.04 -4.96
N PRO A 227 22.12 4.37 -4.92
CA PRO A 227 22.97 5.29 -4.17
C PRO A 227 23.13 4.95 -2.68
N ALA A 228 22.10 4.41 -2.03
CA ALA A 228 22.17 4.01 -0.63
C ALA A 228 23.07 2.76 -0.40
N GLY A 229 23.32 1.94 -1.42
CA GLY A 229 24.14 0.74 -1.34
C GLY A 229 23.63 -0.35 -0.40
N ARG A 230 22.38 -0.27 0.01
CA ARG A 230 21.75 -1.21 0.96
C ARG A 230 20.24 -1.31 0.77
N LEU A 231 19.67 -2.31 1.39
CA LEU A 231 18.22 -2.43 1.54
C LEU A 231 17.68 -1.41 2.56
N GLY A 232 16.43 -0.99 2.39
CA GLY A 232 15.70 -0.24 3.40
C GLY A 232 15.11 -1.16 4.48
N THR A 233 14.66 -0.58 5.57
CA THR A 233 14.00 -1.30 6.66
C THR A 233 12.52 -0.91 6.77
N ALA A 234 11.69 -1.75 7.39
CA ALA A 234 10.30 -1.43 7.67
C ALA A 234 10.16 -0.17 8.55
N ASP A 235 11.09 0.05 9.45
CA ASP A 235 11.12 1.24 10.31
C ASP A 235 11.41 2.53 9.54
N GLU A 236 12.25 2.49 8.50
CA GLU A 236 12.49 3.66 7.64
C GLU A 236 11.22 4.05 6.86
N VAL A 237 10.44 3.06 6.40
CA VAL A 237 9.11 3.32 5.82
C VAL A 237 8.15 3.88 6.86
N ALA A 238 8.18 3.35 8.08
CA ALA A 238 7.34 3.81 9.17
C ALA A 238 7.67 5.25 9.61
N ASN A 239 8.92 5.71 9.48
CA ASN A 239 9.29 7.12 9.73
C ASN A 239 8.56 8.07 8.77
N VAL A 240 8.46 7.72 7.49
CA VAL A 240 7.72 8.50 6.49
C VAL A 240 6.22 8.44 6.79
N ALA A 241 5.69 7.25 7.12
CA ALA A 241 4.28 7.11 7.48
C ALA A 241 3.93 7.96 8.72
N GLU A 242 4.78 7.99 9.74
CA GLU A 242 4.60 8.82 10.94
C GLU A 242 4.54 10.31 10.58
N LEU A 243 5.42 10.80 9.71
CA LEU A 243 5.35 12.17 9.21
C LEU A 243 4.00 12.45 8.53
N LEU A 244 3.61 11.60 7.57
CA LEU A 244 2.40 11.79 6.77
C LEU A 244 1.11 11.71 7.60
N MET A 245 1.09 10.88 8.63
CA MET A 245 -0.10 10.58 9.43
C MET A 245 -0.18 11.36 10.74
N SER A 246 0.80 12.21 11.05
CA SER A 246 0.78 13.12 12.19
C SER A 246 0.43 14.57 11.79
N ASP A 247 0.34 15.43 12.78
CA ASP A 247 0.13 16.88 12.57
C ASP A 247 1.29 17.54 11.81
N LYS A 248 2.49 16.97 11.83
CA LYS A 248 3.63 17.44 11.03
C LYS A 248 3.36 17.36 9.54
N GLY A 249 2.54 16.40 9.11
CA GLY A 249 2.10 16.22 7.72
C GLY A 249 0.76 16.88 7.41
N ALA A 250 0.26 17.81 8.22
CA ALA A 250 -1.09 18.37 8.09
C ALA A 250 -1.38 19.02 6.73
N PHE A 251 -0.36 19.50 6.03
CA PHE A 251 -0.49 20.09 4.67
C PHE A 251 -0.13 19.11 3.54
N ILE A 252 0.04 17.80 3.85
CA ILE A 252 0.41 16.79 2.88
C ILE A 252 -0.78 15.86 2.66
N THR A 253 -1.36 15.88 1.45
CA THR A 253 -2.41 14.97 1.02
C THR A 253 -2.34 14.76 -0.50
N GLY A 254 -2.73 13.59 -0.98
CA GLY A 254 -2.68 13.24 -2.40
C GLY A 254 -1.26 13.06 -2.95
N SER A 255 -0.27 12.94 -2.09
CA SER A 255 1.14 12.83 -2.45
C SER A 255 1.63 11.39 -2.40
N ASP A 256 2.60 11.05 -3.26
CA ASP A 256 3.37 9.83 -3.18
C ASP A 256 4.79 10.12 -2.71
N PHE A 257 5.28 9.35 -1.75
CA PHE A 257 6.61 9.49 -1.19
C PHE A 257 7.48 8.31 -1.60
N LEU A 258 8.35 8.55 -2.60
CA LEU A 258 9.34 7.58 -3.04
C LEU A 258 10.47 7.47 -2.00
N ILE A 259 10.61 6.27 -1.41
CA ILE A 259 11.66 5.92 -0.45
C ILE A 259 12.36 4.63 -0.88
N ASP A 260 13.35 4.72 -1.75
CA ASP A 260 13.95 3.58 -2.45
C ASP A 260 15.50 3.56 -2.44
N GLY A 261 16.12 4.38 -1.60
CA GLY A 261 17.58 4.47 -1.55
C GLY A 261 18.20 5.03 -2.83
N GLY A 262 17.40 5.68 -3.70
CA GLY A 262 17.84 6.23 -4.98
C GLY A 262 17.83 5.22 -6.13
N ALA A 263 17.23 4.04 -5.97
CA ALA A 263 17.18 3.03 -7.04
C ALA A 263 16.46 3.56 -8.29
N THR A 264 15.38 4.33 -8.15
CA THR A 264 14.68 4.96 -9.28
C THR A 264 15.55 6.03 -9.95
N ALA A 265 16.28 6.84 -9.18
CA ALA A 265 17.24 7.80 -9.75
C ALA A 265 18.33 7.08 -10.53
N SER A 266 18.88 5.99 -9.99
CA SER A 266 19.87 5.15 -10.67
C SER A 266 19.32 4.48 -11.93
N TYR A 267 18.03 4.13 -11.95
CA TYR A 267 17.35 3.59 -13.12
C TYR A 267 17.27 4.60 -14.28
N TYR A 268 16.98 5.84 -13.99
CA TYR A 268 16.85 6.86 -15.04
C TYR A 268 18.19 7.49 -15.43
N TYR A 269 19.11 7.69 -14.49
CA TYR A 269 20.29 8.53 -14.67
C TYR A 269 21.61 7.87 -14.23
N GLY A 270 21.58 6.61 -13.80
CA GLY A 270 22.72 5.93 -13.22
C GLY A 270 22.94 4.51 -13.73
N PRO A 271 23.69 3.69 -13.00
CA PRO A 271 24.11 2.36 -13.43
C PRO A 271 23.00 1.30 -13.50
N LEU A 272 21.78 1.61 -13.11
CA LEU A 272 20.59 0.76 -13.31
C LEU A 272 19.82 1.09 -14.59
N LYS A 273 20.26 2.04 -15.37
CA LYS A 273 19.62 2.38 -16.66
C LYS A 273 19.61 1.15 -17.57
N PRO A 274 18.43 0.80 -18.19
CA PRO A 274 18.30 -0.32 -19.11
C PRO A 274 19.20 -0.19 -20.35
#